data_6ce881e9d4d4071ea1aff621ab8262f5
#
_entry.id   6ce881e9d4d4071ea1aff621ab8262f5
#
_cell.length_a   1.000
_cell.length_b   1.000
_cell.length_c   1.000
_cell.angle_alpha   90.00
_cell.angle_beta   90.00
_cell.angle_gamma   90.00
#
_symmetry.space_group_name_H-M   'P 1'
#
loop_
_entity.id
_entity.type
_entity.pdbx_description
1 polymer ?
#
loop_
_entity_poly.entity_id
_entity_poly.type
_entity_poly.pdbx_seq_one_letter_code
_entity_poly.pdbx_strand_id
1 'polypeptide(L)'
;MSELSDITEKYYDSDDADRFYYHIWGGEDIHIGLYEEGDSDIRVASRRTVEAMATKLNHWPGGTRLLDIGAGYGGSGRFLIKEHRFDVTSLNLSKIQNQRNREFNQLQGLCSQHLVVDGNFESLPFREATFDLVWSQDAVLHSGNRYAVFEEVNRVLKPGGEFIFSDPMQRHGANATVLDPVLKRIHLASLGSFETYDDFRKKLGWENLGVTDLTPQLVNHYAAVRANLEGRRKELSGVVSEAYIDQMIRGLDHWVEAGKARVLAWGIMHYRKP
;
A
#
# COMPACT_ATOMS: atom_id res chain seq x y z
N MET A 1 9.82 12.95 -13.84
CA MET A 1 9.37 11.68 -13.19
C MET A 1 10.21 10.57 -13.82
N SER A 2 10.42 9.45 -13.16
CA SER A 2 11.08 8.29 -13.77
C SER A 2 10.12 7.62 -14.75
N GLU A 3 10.64 6.91 -15.77
CA GLU A 3 9.82 6.14 -16.72
C GLU A 3 8.88 5.15 -16.00
N LEU A 4 9.33 4.58 -14.89
CA LEU A 4 8.53 3.68 -14.04
C LEU A 4 7.37 4.42 -13.35
N SER A 5 7.58 5.65 -12.87
CA SER A 5 6.50 6.45 -12.28
C SER A 5 5.39 6.73 -13.29
N ASP A 6 5.75 7.03 -14.55
CA ASP A 6 4.78 7.27 -15.63
C ASP A 6 4.00 5.99 -15.98
N ILE A 7 4.65 4.82 -15.94
CA ILE A 7 4.01 3.51 -16.15
C ILE A 7 3.04 3.21 -15.00
N THR A 8 3.44 3.44 -13.76
CA THR A 8 2.61 3.20 -12.57
C THR A 8 1.39 4.13 -12.55
N GLU A 9 1.57 5.44 -12.83
CA GLU A 9 0.46 6.39 -12.96
C GLU A 9 -0.56 5.91 -14.00
N LYS A 10 -0.11 5.59 -15.22
CA LYS A 10 -0.97 5.08 -16.30
C LYS A 10 -1.69 3.79 -15.96
N TYR A 11 -1.04 2.89 -15.21
CA TYR A 11 -1.66 1.64 -14.78
C TYR A 11 -2.87 1.89 -13.88
N TYR A 12 -2.73 2.76 -12.87
CA TYR A 12 -3.81 3.07 -11.93
C TYR A 12 -4.82 4.07 -12.47
N ASP A 13 -4.48 4.90 -13.46
CA ASP A 13 -5.36 5.87 -14.09
C ASP A 13 -6.18 5.28 -15.25
N SER A 14 -6.04 3.99 -15.57
CA SER A 14 -6.92 3.36 -16.56
C SER A 14 -8.33 3.13 -15.97
N ASP A 15 -9.37 3.36 -16.78
CA ASP A 15 -10.77 3.17 -16.39
C ASP A 15 -11.04 1.76 -15.85
N ASP A 16 -10.47 0.73 -16.49
CA ASP A 16 -10.62 -0.66 -16.06
C ASP A 16 -9.94 -0.93 -14.71
N ALA A 17 -8.76 -0.38 -14.46
CA ALA A 17 -8.07 -0.55 -13.19
C ALA A 17 -8.79 0.15 -12.05
N ASP A 18 -9.19 1.43 -12.24
CA ASP A 18 -9.93 2.17 -11.23
C ASP A 18 -11.23 1.46 -10.83
N ARG A 19 -12.03 1.01 -11.83
CA ARG A 19 -13.26 0.26 -11.58
C ARG A 19 -13.00 -1.08 -10.90
N PHE A 20 -11.94 -1.79 -11.32
CA PHE A 20 -11.55 -3.05 -10.71
C PHE A 20 -11.18 -2.88 -9.23
N TYR A 21 -10.28 -1.95 -8.92
CA TYR A 21 -9.85 -1.72 -7.54
C TYR A 21 -11.01 -1.27 -6.66
N TYR A 22 -11.86 -0.37 -7.15
CA TYR A 22 -13.01 0.13 -6.39
C TYR A 22 -14.05 -0.96 -6.10
N HIS A 23 -14.40 -1.80 -7.09
CA HIS A 23 -15.50 -2.76 -6.97
C HIS A 23 -15.07 -4.11 -6.37
N ILE A 24 -13.82 -4.52 -6.59
CA ILE A 24 -13.38 -5.88 -6.27
C ILE A 24 -12.42 -5.92 -5.09
N TRP A 25 -11.49 -4.96 -4.99
CA TRP A 25 -10.40 -5.06 -4.03
C TRP A 25 -10.86 -4.81 -2.59
N GLY A 26 -11.47 -3.71 -2.29
CA GLY A 26 -11.84 -3.42 -0.90
C GLY A 26 -12.48 -2.05 -0.69
N GLY A 27 -12.97 -1.43 -1.74
CA GLY A 27 -13.54 -0.09 -1.64
C GLY A 27 -12.49 0.97 -1.37
N GLU A 28 -12.47 1.54 -0.14
CA GLU A 28 -11.53 2.62 0.23
C GLU A 28 -10.13 2.13 0.62
N ASP A 29 -9.98 0.84 0.98
CA ASP A 29 -8.73 0.22 1.45
C ASP A 29 -8.24 -0.79 0.41
N ILE A 30 -7.33 -0.37 -0.47
CA ILE A 30 -6.85 -1.18 -1.60
C ILE A 30 -5.49 -1.82 -1.35
N HIS A 31 -5.34 -2.48 -0.21
CA HIS A 31 -4.12 -3.17 0.21
C HIS A 31 -4.43 -4.59 0.71
N ILE A 32 -3.39 -5.38 1.00
CA ILE A 32 -3.52 -6.76 1.48
C ILE A 32 -4.21 -6.78 2.85
N GLY A 33 -5.18 -7.68 2.99
CA GLY A 33 -6.00 -7.83 4.18
C GLY A 33 -5.52 -8.91 5.14
N LEU A 34 -5.91 -8.78 6.41
CA LEU A 34 -5.76 -9.80 7.45
C LEU A 34 -7.05 -10.61 7.55
N TYR A 35 -6.99 -11.88 7.17
CA TYR A 35 -8.12 -12.82 7.16
C TYR A 35 -8.12 -13.65 8.43
N GLU A 36 -9.30 -13.81 9.03
CA GLU A 36 -9.57 -14.78 10.07
C GLU A 36 -10.15 -16.07 9.49
N GLU A 37 -10.21 -17.13 10.27
CA GLU A 37 -10.73 -18.41 9.80
C GLU A 37 -12.19 -18.29 9.34
N GLY A 38 -12.47 -18.75 8.12
CA GLY A 38 -13.80 -18.66 7.49
C GLY A 38 -14.17 -17.32 6.90
N ASP A 39 -13.28 -16.32 6.94
CA ASP A 39 -13.51 -14.99 6.39
C ASP A 39 -13.18 -14.93 4.89
N SER A 40 -14.03 -14.24 4.11
CA SER A 40 -13.82 -14.02 2.69
C SER A 40 -14.09 -12.56 2.26
N ASP A 41 -14.50 -11.68 3.18
CA ASP A 41 -14.77 -10.28 2.87
C ASP A 41 -13.45 -9.49 2.81
N ILE A 42 -13.05 -9.15 1.58
CA ILE A 42 -11.81 -8.42 1.28
C ILE A 42 -11.78 -7.08 2.00
N ARG A 43 -12.90 -6.35 2.02
CA ARG A 43 -12.99 -5.02 2.63
C ARG A 43 -12.79 -5.07 4.14
N VAL A 44 -13.39 -6.06 4.80
CA VAL A 44 -13.20 -6.29 6.24
C VAL A 44 -11.76 -6.67 6.53
N ALA A 45 -11.19 -7.59 5.77
CA ALA A 45 -9.80 -8.02 5.94
C ALA A 45 -8.80 -6.87 5.70
N SER A 46 -9.00 -6.04 4.64
CA SER A 46 -8.16 -4.87 4.38
C SER A 46 -8.25 -3.85 5.52
N ARG A 47 -9.44 -3.58 6.04
CA ARG A 47 -9.63 -2.71 7.21
C ARG A 47 -8.90 -3.23 8.45
N ARG A 48 -8.89 -4.54 8.71
CA ARG A 48 -8.11 -5.12 9.82
C ARG A 48 -6.61 -4.86 9.71
N THR A 49 -6.07 -4.77 8.50
CA THR A 49 -4.65 -4.38 8.32
C THR A 49 -4.42 -2.95 8.80
N VAL A 50 -5.30 -2.02 8.46
CA VAL A 50 -5.23 -0.63 8.96
C VAL A 50 -5.26 -0.62 10.49
N GLU A 51 -6.22 -1.32 11.08
CA GLU A 51 -6.40 -1.42 12.53
C GLU A 51 -5.16 -2.02 13.22
N ALA A 52 -4.63 -3.11 12.69
CA ALA A 52 -3.44 -3.77 13.22
C ALA A 52 -2.19 -2.87 13.17
N MET A 53 -2.01 -2.10 12.11
CA MET A 53 -0.94 -1.12 12.02
C MET A 53 -1.19 0.06 12.97
N ALA A 54 -2.43 0.57 13.04
CA ALA A 54 -2.79 1.72 13.88
C ALA A 54 -2.61 1.44 15.38
N THR A 55 -2.85 0.19 15.85
CA THR A 55 -2.61 -0.17 17.26
C THR A 55 -1.16 0.07 17.70
N LYS A 56 -0.20 0.02 16.79
CA LYS A 56 1.22 0.30 17.06
C LYS A 56 1.49 1.79 17.31
N LEU A 57 0.54 2.65 16.94
CA LEU A 57 0.61 4.11 17.04
C LEU A 57 -0.20 4.69 18.22
N ASN A 58 -0.79 3.85 19.09
CA ASN A 58 -1.64 4.28 20.20
C ASN A 58 -0.97 5.22 21.21
N HIS A 59 0.37 5.31 21.21
CA HIS A 59 1.15 6.22 22.06
C HIS A 59 1.23 7.65 21.51
N TRP A 60 0.81 7.89 20.25
CA TRP A 60 0.79 9.20 19.65
C TRP A 60 -0.49 9.96 19.96
N PRO A 61 -0.44 11.26 20.38
CA PRO A 61 -1.61 12.04 20.74
C PRO A 61 -2.42 12.48 19.53
N GLY A 62 -3.66 12.91 19.74
CA GLY A 62 -4.44 13.62 18.72
C GLY A 62 -3.73 14.92 18.28
N GLY A 63 -3.92 15.28 17.01
CA GLY A 63 -3.19 16.39 16.36
C GLY A 63 -1.80 16.00 15.85
N THR A 64 -1.38 14.73 15.97
CA THR A 64 -0.17 14.21 15.35
C THR A 64 -0.25 14.36 13.83
N ARG A 65 0.81 14.91 13.23
CA ARG A 65 0.89 15.14 11.78
C ARG A 65 1.42 13.88 11.09
N LEU A 66 0.55 13.23 10.32
CA LEU A 66 0.87 12.00 9.59
C LEU A 66 0.90 12.26 8.09
N LEU A 67 1.94 11.74 7.43
CA LEU A 67 2.02 11.64 5.97
C LEU A 67 1.75 10.20 5.54
N ASP A 68 0.71 10.00 4.72
CA ASP A 68 0.38 8.72 4.10
C ASP A 68 0.89 8.73 2.65
N ILE A 69 1.95 7.95 2.34
CA ILE A 69 2.57 7.88 1.02
C ILE A 69 2.09 6.67 0.24
N GLY A 70 1.56 6.92 -0.98
CA GLY A 70 0.87 5.91 -1.76
C GLY A 70 -0.55 5.66 -1.26
N ALA A 71 -1.23 6.71 -0.83
CA ALA A 71 -2.48 6.68 -0.06
C ALA A 71 -3.69 6.08 -0.81
N GLY A 72 -3.61 5.88 -2.13
CA GLY A 72 -4.74 5.38 -2.93
C GLY A 72 -6.00 6.22 -2.73
N TYR A 73 -7.10 5.57 -2.35
CA TYR A 73 -8.39 6.25 -2.06
C TYR A 73 -8.46 6.87 -0.65
N GLY A 74 -7.41 6.78 0.16
CA GLY A 74 -7.29 7.45 1.47
C GLY A 74 -8.12 6.82 2.60
N GLY A 75 -8.50 5.56 2.49
CA GLY A 75 -9.26 4.85 3.52
C GLY A 75 -8.56 4.80 4.86
N SER A 76 -7.26 4.48 4.86
CA SER A 76 -6.40 4.48 6.06
C SER A 76 -6.34 5.86 6.71
N GLY A 77 -6.14 6.92 5.92
CA GLY A 77 -6.11 8.30 6.43
C GLY A 77 -7.40 8.69 7.13
N ARG A 78 -8.56 8.38 6.52
CA ARG A 78 -9.88 8.64 7.14
C ARG A 78 -10.09 7.86 8.43
N PHE A 79 -9.64 6.62 8.49
CA PHE A 79 -9.67 5.83 9.73
C PHE A 79 -8.82 6.49 10.81
N LEU A 80 -7.57 6.84 10.51
CA LEU A 80 -6.64 7.45 11.47
C LEU A 80 -7.14 8.81 12.00
N ILE A 81 -7.83 9.60 11.16
CA ILE A 81 -8.47 10.84 11.62
C ILE A 81 -9.60 10.53 12.62
N LYS A 82 -10.49 9.59 12.31
CA LYS A 82 -11.66 9.29 13.13
C LYS A 82 -11.30 8.66 14.46
N GLU A 83 -10.40 7.68 14.45
CA GLU A 83 -10.07 6.88 15.62
C GLU A 83 -8.93 7.47 16.46
N HIS A 84 -7.93 8.08 15.80
CA HIS A 84 -6.74 8.63 16.48
C HIS A 84 -6.70 10.16 16.53
N ARG A 85 -7.59 10.85 15.79
CA ARG A 85 -7.62 12.33 15.68
C ARG A 85 -6.32 12.91 15.12
N PHE A 86 -5.66 12.20 14.21
CA PHE A 86 -4.47 12.68 13.53
C PHE A 86 -4.81 13.70 12.44
N ASP A 87 -3.87 14.59 12.13
CA ASP A 87 -3.91 15.46 10.96
C ASP A 87 -3.19 14.75 9.81
N VAL A 88 -3.94 14.31 8.78
CA VAL A 88 -3.40 13.46 7.72
C VAL A 88 -3.16 14.25 6.45
N THR A 89 -1.98 14.07 5.88
CA THR A 89 -1.66 14.44 4.50
C THR A 89 -1.48 13.17 3.70
N SER A 90 -2.34 12.92 2.72
CA SER A 90 -2.20 11.83 1.75
C SER A 90 -1.43 12.30 0.53
N LEU A 91 -0.39 11.56 0.14
CA LEU A 91 0.34 11.77 -1.11
C LEU A 91 0.18 10.53 -1.99
N ASN A 92 -0.22 10.72 -3.23
CA ASN A 92 -0.36 9.63 -4.17
C ASN A 92 -0.09 10.11 -5.61
N LEU A 93 0.34 9.19 -6.47
CA LEU A 93 0.72 9.49 -7.85
C LEU A 93 -0.51 9.60 -8.77
N SER A 94 -1.47 8.67 -8.64
CA SER A 94 -2.68 8.62 -9.46
C SER A 94 -3.62 9.79 -9.15
N LYS A 95 -3.89 10.61 -10.16
CA LYS A 95 -4.80 11.76 -10.05
C LYS A 95 -6.26 11.32 -9.90
N ILE A 96 -6.64 10.21 -10.53
CA ILE A 96 -7.99 9.63 -10.43
C ILE A 96 -8.25 9.19 -8.99
N GLN A 97 -7.33 8.45 -8.40
CA GLN A 97 -7.44 8.04 -7.00
C GLN A 97 -7.46 9.25 -6.04
N ASN A 98 -6.63 10.25 -6.28
CA ASN A 98 -6.61 11.47 -5.49
C ASN A 98 -7.92 12.26 -5.58
N GLN A 99 -8.54 12.31 -6.75
CA GLN A 99 -9.86 12.93 -6.89
C GLN A 99 -10.90 12.18 -6.07
N ARG A 100 -10.96 10.84 -6.14
CA ARG A 100 -11.86 10.03 -5.31
C ARG A 100 -11.59 10.24 -3.82
N ASN A 101 -10.32 10.32 -3.41
CA ASN A 101 -9.96 10.60 -2.03
C ASN A 101 -10.52 11.94 -1.56
N ARG A 102 -10.39 13.01 -2.37
CA ARG A 102 -10.97 14.32 -2.07
C ARG A 102 -12.50 14.28 -1.97
N GLU A 103 -13.18 13.57 -2.87
CA GLU A 103 -14.63 13.38 -2.87
C GLU A 103 -15.11 12.66 -1.60
N PHE A 104 -14.45 11.57 -1.21
CA PHE A 104 -14.76 10.86 0.04
C PHE A 104 -14.52 11.73 1.28
N ASN A 105 -13.45 12.54 1.30
CA ASN A 105 -13.19 13.47 2.39
C ASN A 105 -14.27 14.54 2.49
N GLN A 106 -14.76 15.05 1.36
CA GLN A 106 -15.87 15.99 1.32
C GLN A 106 -17.17 15.36 1.83
N LEU A 107 -17.52 14.17 1.35
CA LEU A 107 -18.72 13.44 1.77
C LEU A 107 -18.73 13.13 3.27
N GLN A 108 -17.54 12.90 3.85
CA GLN A 108 -17.39 12.56 5.27
C GLN A 108 -17.04 13.77 6.16
N GLY A 109 -16.97 15.00 5.61
CA GLY A 109 -16.71 16.23 6.37
C GLY A 109 -15.28 16.33 6.92
N LEU A 110 -14.28 15.69 6.26
CA LEU A 110 -12.91 15.57 6.76
C LEU A 110 -11.90 16.48 6.04
N CYS A 111 -12.36 17.38 5.16
CA CYS A 111 -11.48 18.23 4.34
C CYS A 111 -10.50 19.11 5.14
N SER A 112 -10.83 19.46 6.38
CA SER A 112 -9.96 20.28 7.24
C SER A 112 -8.82 19.48 7.89
N GLN A 113 -8.96 18.15 7.98
CA GLN A 113 -8.01 17.25 8.66
C GLN A 113 -7.31 16.30 7.69
N HIS A 114 -7.78 16.21 6.43
CA HIS A 114 -7.26 15.32 5.41
C HIS A 114 -6.88 16.09 4.14
N LEU A 115 -5.62 16.48 4.04
CA LEU A 115 -5.07 17.10 2.83
C LEU A 115 -4.69 16.01 1.82
N VAL A 116 -5.01 16.22 0.53
CA VAL A 116 -4.62 15.30 -0.56
C VAL A 116 -3.69 16.03 -1.54
N VAL A 117 -2.50 15.48 -1.73
CA VAL A 117 -1.42 16.03 -2.55
C VAL A 117 -1.06 15.08 -3.68
N ASP A 118 -1.03 15.58 -4.91
CA ASP A 118 -0.52 14.84 -6.06
C ASP A 118 1.01 14.88 -6.04
N GLY A 119 1.68 13.72 -6.02
CA GLY A 119 3.13 13.69 -5.92
C GLY A 119 3.74 12.29 -5.97
N ASN A 120 5.06 12.28 -6.11
CA ASN A 120 5.87 11.07 -6.10
C ASN A 120 6.62 10.95 -4.76
N PHE A 121 6.52 9.80 -4.11
CA PHE A 121 7.20 9.55 -2.84
C PHE A 121 8.73 9.43 -2.95
N GLU A 122 9.29 9.28 -4.15
CA GLU A 122 10.74 9.36 -4.38
C GLU A 122 11.28 10.81 -4.33
N SER A 123 10.38 11.82 -4.30
CA SER A 123 10.71 13.25 -4.18
C SER A 123 9.54 13.97 -3.53
N LEU A 124 9.48 13.95 -2.21
CA LEU A 124 8.38 14.48 -1.43
C LEU A 124 8.35 16.02 -1.45
N PRO A 125 7.22 16.67 -1.81
CA PRO A 125 7.11 18.13 -1.90
C PRO A 125 6.93 18.80 -0.55
N PHE A 126 7.58 18.27 0.49
CA PHE A 126 7.47 18.78 1.86
C PHE A 126 8.84 19.21 2.39
N ARG A 127 8.85 20.10 3.37
CA ARG A 127 10.06 20.52 4.08
C ARG A 127 10.57 19.38 4.97
N GLU A 128 11.85 19.44 5.32
CA GLU A 128 12.43 18.55 6.32
C GLU A 128 11.72 18.70 7.67
N ALA A 129 11.75 17.64 8.48
CA ALA A 129 11.23 17.62 9.84
C ALA A 129 9.78 18.15 9.96
N THR A 130 8.91 17.76 9.00
CA THR A 130 7.53 18.27 8.93
C THR A 130 6.54 17.35 9.65
N PHE A 131 6.74 16.03 9.56
CA PHE A 131 5.78 15.02 10.04
C PHE A 131 6.29 14.30 11.28
N ASP A 132 5.36 13.92 12.14
CA ASP A 132 5.60 13.07 13.30
C ASP A 132 5.59 11.60 12.89
N LEU A 133 4.73 11.25 11.94
CA LEU A 133 4.53 9.90 11.43
C LEU A 133 4.55 9.89 9.90
N VAL A 134 5.12 8.82 9.33
CA VAL A 134 4.91 8.43 7.94
C VAL A 134 4.28 7.04 7.92
N TRP A 135 3.29 6.87 7.05
CA TRP A 135 2.54 5.65 6.84
C TRP A 135 2.58 5.25 5.38
N SER A 136 2.60 3.95 5.10
CA SER A 136 2.43 3.44 3.75
C SER A 136 1.85 2.02 3.78
N GLN A 137 0.97 1.69 2.85
CA GLN A 137 0.46 0.33 2.71
C GLN A 137 0.58 -0.14 1.26
N ASP A 138 1.40 -1.19 1.07
CA ASP A 138 1.59 -1.92 -0.18
C ASP A 138 1.88 -1.00 -1.38
N ALA A 139 2.65 0.07 -1.15
CA ALA A 139 2.96 1.08 -2.16
C ALA A 139 4.46 1.21 -2.47
N VAL A 140 5.34 0.99 -1.49
CA VAL A 140 6.80 1.15 -1.65
C VAL A 140 7.36 0.21 -2.71
N LEU A 141 6.74 -0.96 -2.93
CA LEU A 141 7.12 -1.91 -4.00
C LEU A 141 7.16 -1.26 -5.39
N HIS A 142 6.30 -0.26 -5.64
CA HIS A 142 6.21 0.42 -6.94
C HIS A 142 7.34 1.43 -7.20
N SER A 143 8.21 1.68 -6.22
CA SER A 143 9.38 2.54 -6.41
C SER A 143 10.44 1.88 -7.29
N GLY A 144 10.97 2.66 -8.23
CA GLY A 144 12.18 2.30 -8.98
C GLY A 144 13.46 2.43 -8.14
N ASN A 145 13.41 3.27 -7.09
CA ASN A 145 14.50 3.47 -6.15
C ASN A 145 13.97 3.51 -4.70
N ARG A 146 13.71 2.34 -4.12
CA ARG A 146 13.16 2.22 -2.76
C ARG A 146 14.04 2.89 -1.69
N TYR A 147 15.35 2.94 -1.90
CA TYR A 147 16.22 3.64 -0.96
C TYR A 147 15.99 5.15 -0.97
N ALA A 148 15.73 5.77 -2.14
CA ALA A 148 15.36 7.18 -2.22
C ALA A 148 14.05 7.47 -1.45
N VAL A 149 13.09 6.54 -1.45
CA VAL A 149 11.88 6.69 -0.62
C VAL A 149 12.24 6.76 0.85
N PHE A 150 13.13 5.90 1.34
CA PHE A 150 13.59 5.91 2.72
C PHE A 150 14.37 7.20 3.07
N GLU A 151 15.19 7.73 2.15
CA GLU A 151 15.89 9.01 2.33
C GLU A 151 14.90 10.17 2.42
N GLU A 152 13.89 10.21 1.57
CA GLU A 152 12.84 11.23 1.61
C GLU A 152 11.97 11.13 2.88
N VAL A 153 11.59 9.92 3.29
CA VAL A 153 10.92 9.68 4.57
C VAL A 153 11.79 10.16 5.73
N ASN A 154 13.09 9.83 5.71
CA ASN A 154 14.04 10.33 6.73
C ASN A 154 14.09 11.86 6.77
N ARG A 155 14.10 12.49 5.61
CA ARG A 155 14.17 13.96 5.51
C ARG A 155 12.92 14.63 6.10
N VAL A 156 11.74 14.13 5.77
CA VAL A 156 10.47 14.76 6.18
C VAL A 156 10.03 14.40 7.60
N LEU A 157 10.51 13.29 8.16
CA LEU A 157 10.28 12.94 9.56
C LEU A 157 11.04 13.86 10.51
N LYS A 158 10.39 14.26 11.59
CA LYS A 158 11.04 14.89 12.74
C LYS A 158 11.96 13.90 13.46
N PRO A 159 12.97 14.36 14.22
CA PRO A 159 13.67 13.50 15.18
C PRO A 159 12.66 12.82 16.13
N GLY A 160 12.82 11.54 16.40
CA GLY A 160 11.88 10.72 17.17
C GLY A 160 10.63 10.30 16.40
N GLY A 161 10.44 10.76 15.17
CA GLY A 161 9.31 10.39 14.31
C GLY A 161 9.38 8.95 13.81
N GLU A 162 8.25 8.37 13.44
CA GLU A 162 8.14 6.95 13.10
C GLU A 162 7.67 6.72 11.67
N PHE A 163 8.20 5.68 11.04
CA PHE A 163 7.72 5.14 9.77
C PHE A 163 7.18 3.75 9.96
N ILE A 164 5.89 3.57 9.66
CA ILE A 164 5.22 2.29 9.66
C ILE A 164 4.67 1.98 8.27
N PHE A 165 4.97 0.79 7.76
CA PHE A 165 4.49 0.41 6.44
C PHE A 165 4.30 -1.11 6.30
N SER A 166 3.41 -1.51 5.40
CA SER A 166 3.34 -2.86 4.85
C SER A 166 3.81 -2.86 3.41
N ASP A 167 4.35 -4.00 2.94
CA ASP A 167 4.74 -4.10 1.53
C ASP A 167 4.82 -5.58 1.08
N PRO A 168 4.35 -5.89 -0.14
CA PRO A 168 4.66 -7.13 -0.82
C PRO A 168 6.14 -7.19 -1.19
N MET A 169 6.79 -8.26 -0.82
CA MET A 169 8.24 -8.44 -0.92
C MET A 169 8.58 -9.77 -1.59
N GLN A 170 9.81 -9.91 -2.05
CA GLN A 170 10.41 -11.19 -2.42
C GLN A 170 11.23 -11.75 -1.25
N ARG A 171 11.30 -13.07 -1.13
CA ARG A 171 12.23 -13.73 -0.22
C ARG A 171 13.66 -13.64 -0.76
N HIS A 172 14.62 -13.55 0.14
CA HIS A 172 16.03 -13.63 -0.24
C HIS A 172 16.33 -14.96 -0.98
N GLY A 173 17.01 -14.89 -2.11
CA GLY A 173 17.26 -16.07 -2.95
C GLY A 173 16.03 -16.66 -3.65
N ALA A 174 14.96 -15.88 -3.80
CA ALA A 174 13.74 -16.29 -4.51
C ALA A 174 14.05 -16.83 -5.91
N ASN A 175 13.39 -17.93 -6.30
CA ASN A 175 13.51 -18.49 -7.64
C ASN A 175 12.97 -17.51 -8.69
N ALA A 176 13.85 -16.98 -9.53
CA ALA A 176 13.52 -16.01 -10.56
C ALA A 176 12.41 -16.49 -11.51
N THR A 177 12.43 -17.76 -11.91
CA THR A 177 11.42 -18.33 -12.84
C THR A 177 10.00 -18.22 -12.26
N VAL A 178 9.84 -18.39 -10.94
CA VAL A 178 8.55 -18.30 -10.26
C VAL A 178 8.17 -16.83 -10.01
N LEU A 179 9.15 -15.97 -9.77
CA LEU A 179 8.94 -14.56 -9.48
C LEU A 179 8.66 -13.71 -10.74
N ASP A 180 9.30 -14.05 -11.88
CA ASP A 180 9.19 -13.31 -13.14
C ASP A 180 7.75 -12.98 -13.59
N PRO A 181 6.77 -13.88 -13.56
CA PRO A 181 5.39 -13.57 -13.96
C PRO A 181 4.75 -12.50 -13.06
N VAL A 182 5.09 -12.50 -11.76
CA VAL A 182 4.62 -11.49 -10.80
C VAL A 182 5.22 -10.13 -11.15
N LEU A 183 6.54 -10.06 -11.34
CA LEU A 183 7.26 -8.83 -11.67
C LEU A 183 6.82 -8.23 -13.00
N LYS A 184 6.66 -9.05 -14.03
CA LYS A 184 6.18 -8.62 -15.35
C LYS A 184 4.80 -7.97 -15.30
N ARG A 185 3.88 -8.52 -14.47
CA ARG A 185 2.55 -7.97 -14.31
C ARG A 185 2.55 -6.55 -13.77
N ILE A 186 3.43 -6.25 -12.84
CA ILE A 186 3.50 -4.94 -12.15
C ILE A 186 4.64 -4.07 -12.72
N HIS A 187 5.24 -4.48 -13.83
CA HIS A 187 6.31 -3.77 -14.54
C HIS A 187 7.54 -3.43 -13.67
N LEU A 188 7.89 -4.30 -12.72
CA LEU A 188 9.03 -4.14 -11.82
C LEU A 188 10.19 -5.08 -12.18
N ALA A 189 11.42 -4.64 -11.91
CA ALA A 189 12.62 -5.46 -12.04
C ALA A 189 12.84 -6.35 -10.79
N SER A 190 12.34 -5.93 -9.62
CA SER A 190 12.46 -6.66 -8.35
C SER A 190 11.45 -6.15 -7.34
N LEU A 191 11.23 -6.92 -6.27
CA LEU A 191 10.57 -6.44 -5.05
C LEU A 191 11.62 -6.16 -3.96
N GLY A 192 11.24 -5.44 -2.91
CA GLY A 192 12.00 -5.37 -1.67
C GLY A 192 12.06 -6.71 -0.95
N SER A 193 12.77 -6.77 0.17
CA SER A 193 12.74 -7.89 1.12
C SER A 193 12.85 -7.35 2.54
N PHE A 194 12.55 -8.16 3.55
CA PHE A 194 12.77 -7.77 4.95
C PHE A 194 14.22 -7.36 5.19
N GLU A 195 15.18 -8.09 4.60
CA GLU A 195 16.61 -7.79 4.70
C GLU A 195 16.95 -6.47 4.02
N THR A 196 16.42 -6.22 2.82
CA THR A 196 16.64 -4.96 2.09
C THR A 196 16.16 -3.75 2.90
N TYR A 197 14.96 -3.83 3.47
CA TYR A 197 14.41 -2.74 4.28
C TYR A 197 15.12 -2.57 5.62
N ASP A 198 15.57 -3.65 6.25
CA ASP A 198 16.41 -3.59 7.45
C ASP A 198 17.79 -2.96 7.16
N ASP A 199 18.39 -3.24 6.00
CA ASP A 199 19.64 -2.60 5.57
C ASP A 199 19.46 -1.10 5.30
N PHE A 200 18.33 -0.68 4.73
CA PHE A 200 18.02 0.75 4.56
C PHE A 200 17.86 1.44 5.91
N ARG A 201 17.10 0.84 6.83
CA ARG A 201 16.96 1.31 8.19
C ARG A 201 18.32 1.49 8.90
N LYS A 202 19.20 0.47 8.81
CA LYS A 202 20.54 0.51 9.40
C LYS A 202 21.39 1.64 8.82
N LYS A 203 21.39 1.83 7.50
CA LYS A 203 22.12 2.91 6.83
C LYS A 203 21.67 4.29 7.30
N LEU A 204 20.39 4.47 7.61
CA LEU A 204 19.83 5.71 8.13
C LEU A 204 19.95 5.84 9.66
N GLY A 205 20.47 4.85 10.35
CA GLY A 205 20.61 4.83 11.81
C GLY A 205 19.29 4.71 12.56
N TRP A 206 18.21 4.22 11.91
CA TRP A 206 16.88 4.13 12.52
C TRP A 206 16.78 2.97 13.51
N GLU A 207 16.00 3.16 14.57
CA GLU A 207 15.61 2.12 15.50
C GLU A 207 14.58 1.17 14.87
N ASN A 208 14.70 -0.13 15.16
CA ASN A 208 13.68 -1.12 14.80
C ASN A 208 12.67 -1.26 15.95
N LEU A 209 11.44 -0.81 15.75
CA LEU A 209 10.36 -0.94 16.71
C LEU A 209 9.59 -2.27 16.55
N GLY A 210 9.74 -2.94 15.42
CA GLY A 210 9.15 -4.25 15.18
C GLY A 210 8.99 -4.58 13.70
N VAL A 211 9.12 -5.87 13.41
CA VAL A 211 8.81 -6.47 12.11
C VAL A 211 7.85 -7.63 12.35
N THR A 212 6.75 -7.66 11.61
CA THR A 212 5.75 -8.74 11.71
C THR A 212 5.61 -9.40 10.34
N ASP A 213 6.11 -10.64 10.21
CA ASP A 213 5.92 -11.45 8.98
C ASP A 213 4.48 -11.98 8.95
N LEU A 214 3.73 -11.57 7.94
CA LEU A 214 2.32 -11.92 7.73
C LEU A 214 2.14 -12.59 6.34
N THR A 215 3.20 -13.17 5.81
CA THR A 215 3.24 -13.80 4.47
C THR A 215 2.06 -14.71 4.15
N PRO A 216 1.51 -15.54 5.08
CA PRO A 216 0.32 -16.35 4.78
C PRO A 216 -0.89 -15.51 4.32
N GLN A 217 -1.02 -14.29 4.83
CA GLN A 217 -2.14 -13.40 4.48
C GLN A 217 -2.08 -12.88 3.04
N LEU A 218 -0.88 -12.78 2.46
CA LEU A 218 -0.72 -12.45 1.05
C LEU A 218 -1.40 -13.51 0.16
N VAL A 219 -1.20 -14.78 0.45
CA VAL A 219 -1.84 -15.88 -0.29
C VAL A 219 -3.35 -15.86 -0.12
N ASN A 220 -3.82 -15.69 1.14
CA ASN A 220 -5.25 -15.61 1.45
C ASN A 220 -5.91 -14.45 0.70
N HIS A 221 -5.28 -13.28 0.71
CA HIS A 221 -5.81 -12.07 0.08
C HIS A 221 -5.94 -12.24 -1.45
N TYR A 222 -4.87 -12.63 -2.14
CA TYR A 222 -4.91 -12.77 -3.58
C TYR A 222 -5.84 -13.91 -4.04
N ALA A 223 -5.98 -14.98 -3.24
CA ALA A 223 -6.97 -16.02 -3.49
C ALA A 223 -8.41 -15.50 -3.31
N ALA A 224 -8.68 -14.69 -2.28
CA ALA A 224 -9.99 -14.08 -2.05
C ALA A 224 -10.35 -13.08 -3.16
N VAL A 225 -9.41 -12.21 -3.57
CA VAL A 225 -9.62 -11.26 -4.68
C VAL A 225 -9.92 -12.01 -5.99
N ARG A 226 -9.18 -13.06 -6.27
CA ARG A 226 -9.41 -13.92 -7.44
C ARG A 226 -10.82 -14.54 -7.42
N ALA A 227 -11.20 -15.14 -6.30
CA ALA A 227 -12.51 -15.79 -6.15
C ALA A 227 -13.65 -14.78 -6.27
N ASN A 228 -13.51 -13.58 -5.65
CA ASN A 228 -14.48 -12.50 -5.76
C ASN A 228 -14.63 -12.00 -7.20
N LEU A 229 -13.51 -11.77 -7.91
CA LEU A 229 -13.52 -11.35 -9.30
C LEU A 229 -14.24 -12.37 -10.21
N GLU A 230 -13.91 -13.65 -10.05
CA GLU A 230 -14.51 -14.75 -10.81
C GLU A 230 -16.02 -14.89 -10.51
N GLY A 231 -16.41 -14.82 -9.23
CA GLY A 231 -17.81 -14.92 -8.80
C GLY A 231 -18.67 -13.77 -9.28
N ARG A 232 -18.11 -12.56 -9.39
CA ARG A 232 -18.81 -11.34 -9.80
C ARG A 232 -18.62 -10.97 -11.27
N ARG A 233 -18.01 -11.84 -12.07
CA ARG A 233 -17.72 -11.59 -13.49
C ARG A 233 -18.94 -11.09 -14.27
N LYS A 234 -20.13 -11.68 -14.04
CA LYS A 234 -21.38 -11.27 -14.70
C LYS A 234 -21.85 -9.88 -14.30
N GLU A 235 -21.66 -9.50 -13.03
CA GLU A 235 -22.02 -8.16 -12.54
C GLU A 235 -21.12 -7.08 -13.12
N LEU A 236 -19.86 -7.42 -13.39
CA LEU A 236 -18.85 -6.52 -13.93
C LEU A 236 -18.94 -6.38 -15.46
N SER A 237 -19.77 -7.18 -16.11
CA SER A 237 -19.98 -7.09 -17.57
C SER A 237 -20.46 -5.68 -17.96
N GLY A 238 -19.71 -5.02 -18.86
CA GLY A 238 -19.95 -3.62 -19.25
C GLY A 238 -19.40 -2.56 -18.27
N VAL A 239 -18.86 -2.94 -17.11
CA VAL A 239 -18.18 -2.05 -16.17
C VAL A 239 -16.67 -2.15 -16.31
N VAL A 240 -16.16 -3.39 -16.41
CA VAL A 240 -14.74 -3.72 -16.65
C VAL A 240 -14.68 -4.59 -17.89
N SER A 241 -13.67 -4.40 -18.73
CA SER A 241 -13.52 -5.20 -19.96
C SER A 241 -13.21 -6.67 -19.65
N GLU A 242 -13.79 -7.60 -20.42
CA GLU A 242 -13.55 -9.05 -20.26
C GLU A 242 -12.06 -9.40 -20.40
N ALA A 243 -11.36 -8.73 -21.31
CA ALA A 243 -9.93 -8.92 -21.51
C ALA A 243 -9.13 -8.54 -20.26
N TYR A 244 -9.53 -7.47 -19.58
CA TYR A 244 -8.91 -7.03 -18.33
C TYR A 244 -9.21 -8.01 -17.20
N ILE A 245 -10.46 -8.50 -17.07
CA ILE A 245 -10.84 -9.51 -16.09
C ILE A 245 -9.97 -10.77 -16.24
N ASP A 246 -9.84 -11.29 -17.48
CA ASP A 246 -9.01 -12.47 -17.76
C ASP A 246 -7.53 -12.23 -17.45
N GLN A 247 -7.02 -11.06 -17.76
CA GLN A 247 -5.63 -10.67 -17.42
C GLN A 247 -5.43 -10.63 -15.90
N MET A 248 -6.39 -10.06 -15.17
CA MET A 248 -6.32 -9.97 -13.72
C MET A 248 -6.39 -11.33 -13.05
N ILE A 249 -7.30 -12.23 -13.47
CA ILE A 249 -7.39 -13.61 -12.95
C ILE A 249 -6.04 -14.32 -13.11
N ARG A 250 -5.46 -14.31 -14.31
CA ARG A 250 -4.14 -14.92 -14.54
C ARG A 250 -3.04 -14.30 -13.66
N GLY A 251 -3.07 -12.98 -13.53
CA GLY A 251 -2.11 -12.28 -12.68
C GLY A 251 -2.25 -12.66 -11.20
N LEU A 252 -3.48 -12.75 -10.70
CA LEU A 252 -3.76 -13.15 -9.32
C LEU A 252 -3.33 -14.61 -9.06
N ASP A 253 -3.51 -15.52 -10.02
CA ASP A 253 -2.98 -16.90 -9.95
C ASP A 253 -1.46 -16.91 -9.76
N HIS A 254 -0.71 -16.07 -10.49
CA HIS A 254 0.74 -15.96 -10.33
C HIS A 254 1.13 -15.53 -8.90
N TRP A 255 0.41 -14.57 -8.30
CA TRP A 255 0.67 -14.15 -6.93
C TRP A 255 0.38 -15.26 -5.91
N VAL A 256 -0.72 -15.98 -6.08
CA VAL A 256 -1.08 -17.13 -5.23
C VAL A 256 -0.03 -18.23 -5.31
N GLU A 257 0.37 -18.64 -6.53
CA GLU A 257 1.36 -19.71 -6.72
C GLU A 257 2.76 -19.28 -6.22
N ALA A 258 3.18 -18.06 -6.47
CA ALA A 258 4.45 -17.55 -5.96
C ALA A 258 4.46 -17.45 -4.42
N GLY A 259 3.34 -17.09 -3.82
CA GLY A 259 3.17 -17.09 -2.36
C GLY A 259 3.25 -18.51 -1.78
N LYS A 260 2.53 -19.48 -2.36
CA LYS A 260 2.59 -20.91 -1.97
C LYS A 260 3.98 -21.50 -2.15
N ALA A 261 4.69 -21.11 -3.21
CA ALA A 261 6.07 -21.52 -3.47
C ALA A 261 7.08 -20.84 -2.51
N ARG A 262 6.61 -19.97 -1.61
CA ARG A 262 7.44 -19.24 -0.63
C ARG A 262 8.53 -18.35 -1.26
N VAL A 263 8.29 -17.84 -2.47
CA VAL A 263 9.18 -16.85 -3.10
C VAL A 263 8.78 -15.41 -2.81
N LEU A 264 7.53 -15.20 -2.35
CA LEU A 264 7.04 -13.92 -1.86
C LEU A 264 7.02 -13.86 -0.34
N ALA A 265 7.01 -12.63 0.17
CA ALA A 265 6.80 -12.29 1.56
C ALA A 265 5.88 -11.07 1.65
N TRP A 266 5.22 -10.90 2.80
CA TRP A 266 4.45 -9.70 3.14
C TRP A 266 4.45 -9.51 4.65
N GLY A 267 4.48 -8.25 5.08
CA GLY A 267 4.47 -7.96 6.50
C GLY A 267 4.45 -6.48 6.81
N ILE A 268 4.47 -6.18 8.10
CA ILE A 268 4.48 -4.81 8.64
C ILE A 268 5.85 -4.53 9.23
N MET A 269 6.46 -3.44 8.81
CA MET A 269 7.72 -2.89 9.34
C MET A 269 7.43 -1.58 10.09
N HIS A 270 8.04 -1.40 11.25
CA HIS A 270 7.88 -0.22 12.09
C HIS A 270 9.23 0.25 12.58
N TYR A 271 9.62 1.46 12.24
CA TYR A 271 10.93 2.04 12.50
C TYR A 271 10.79 3.45 13.10
N ARG A 272 11.82 3.88 13.86
CA ARG A 272 11.89 5.23 14.43
C ARG A 272 13.18 5.92 13.97
N LYS A 273 13.05 7.15 13.51
CA LYS A 273 14.19 8.05 13.27
C LYS A 273 14.74 8.52 14.62
N PRO A 274 16.07 8.50 14.85
CA PRO A 274 16.69 9.01 16.07
C PRO A 274 16.49 10.50 16.29
#